data_aa450cb2878acfb24a7c4a75c87c50b0
#
_entry.id   aa450cb2878acfb24a7c4a75c87c50b0
#
_cell.length_a   1.000
_cell.length_b   1.000
_cell.length_c   1.000
_cell.angle_alpha   90.00
_cell.angle_beta   90.00
_cell.angle_gamma   90.00
#
_symmetry.space_group_name_H-M   'P 1'
#
loop_
_entity.id
_entity.type
_entity.pdbx_description
1 polymer ?
#
loop_
_entity_poly.entity_id
_entity_poly.type
_entity_poly.pdbx_seq_one_letter_code
_entity_poly.pdbx_strand_id
1 'polypeptide(L)'
;MDLTYIMFTKHLEGLDVPGIIDALQSVGVQGADLCVRDGYPVNPGNIATALPEAAKRFADEGLSIPLVTAPGDFNRPDIDYAEAYYAAMGEAGVGHVKLGYWHWEPEKGYWD
;
A
#
# COMPACT_ATOMS: atom_id res chain seq x y z
N MET A 1 9.96 -11.17 22.16
CA MET A 1 9.38 -11.05 20.81
C MET A 1 9.53 -9.62 20.33
N ASP A 2 10.20 -9.46 19.20
CA ASP A 2 10.34 -8.14 18.60
C ASP A 2 9.14 -7.83 17.74
N LEU A 3 8.52 -6.67 17.97
CA LEU A 3 7.38 -6.20 17.21
C LEU A 3 7.77 -4.97 16.38
N THR A 4 7.28 -4.93 15.16
CA THR A 4 7.42 -3.75 14.31
C THR A 4 6.06 -3.05 14.24
N TYR A 5 6.02 -1.81 14.71
CA TYR A 5 4.79 -1.02 14.68
C TYR A 5 4.74 -0.22 13.38
N ILE A 6 3.66 -0.39 12.64
CA ILE A 6 3.42 0.35 11.40
C ILE A 6 2.08 1.07 11.48
N MET A 7 1.94 2.13 10.68
CA MET A 7 0.70 2.90 10.63
C MET A 7 0.10 2.84 9.23
N PHE A 8 -1.22 2.65 9.16
CA PHE A 8 -1.95 2.75 7.92
C PHE A 8 -2.04 4.23 7.49
N THR A 9 -1.71 4.53 6.25
CA THR A 9 -1.57 5.93 5.79
C THR A 9 -2.81 6.50 5.11
N LYS A 10 -3.94 5.81 5.14
CA LYS A 10 -5.17 6.28 4.49
C LYS A 10 -5.59 7.68 4.93
N HIS A 11 -5.45 7.98 6.21
CA HIS A 11 -5.82 9.29 6.77
C HIS A 11 -4.81 10.41 6.48
N LEU A 12 -3.69 10.08 5.84
CA LEU A 12 -2.68 11.06 5.42
C LEU A 12 -2.89 11.49 3.96
N GLU A 13 -4.11 11.44 3.49
CA GLU A 13 -4.49 11.89 2.16
C GLU A 13 -4.04 13.34 1.92
N GLY A 14 -3.48 13.61 0.75
CA GLY A 14 -2.97 14.93 0.40
C GLY A 14 -1.51 15.17 0.71
N LEU A 15 -0.86 14.30 1.49
CA LEU A 15 0.58 14.38 1.72
C LEU A 15 1.35 13.66 0.61
N ASP A 16 2.53 14.17 0.28
CA ASP A 16 3.49 13.45 -0.56
C ASP A 16 4.31 12.45 0.28
N VAL A 17 5.22 11.72 -0.36
CA VAL A 17 6.03 10.71 0.34
C VAL A 17 6.87 11.33 1.47
N PRO A 18 7.59 12.44 1.28
CA PRO A 18 8.28 13.09 2.40
C PRO A 18 7.35 13.48 3.54
N GLY A 19 6.16 13.99 3.24
CA GLY A 19 5.17 14.36 4.26
C GLY A 19 4.67 13.15 5.05
N ILE A 20 4.46 12.03 4.38
CA ILE A 20 4.09 10.77 5.03
C ILE A 20 5.22 10.31 5.97
N ILE A 21 6.46 10.33 5.51
CA ILE A 21 7.62 9.97 6.32
C ILE A 21 7.69 10.84 7.58
N ASP A 22 7.54 12.15 7.44
CA ASP A 22 7.55 13.07 8.59
C ASP A 22 6.44 12.72 9.60
N ALA A 23 5.24 12.40 9.10
CA ALA A 23 4.12 12.01 9.96
C ALA A 23 4.42 10.72 10.74
N LEU A 24 4.97 9.72 10.06
CA LEU A 24 5.35 8.44 10.68
C LEU A 24 6.42 8.64 11.76
N GLN A 25 7.43 9.43 11.47
CA GLN A 25 8.49 9.74 12.42
C GLN A 25 7.96 10.49 13.62
N SER A 26 7.01 11.39 13.43
CA SER A 26 6.44 12.18 14.53
C SER A 26 5.68 11.32 15.54
N VAL A 27 5.10 10.21 15.13
CA VAL A 27 4.40 9.28 16.04
C VAL A 27 5.29 8.11 16.49
N GLY A 28 6.49 7.97 15.95
CA GLY A 28 7.47 6.99 16.42
C GLY A 28 7.26 5.57 15.92
N VAL A 29 6.53 5.36 14.84
CA VAL A 29 6.38 4.02 14.24
C VAL A 29 7.54 3.70 13.31
N GLN A 30 7.74 2.41 13.00
CA GLN A 30 8.87 1.93 12.21
C GLN A 30 8.58 1.79 10.72
N GLY A 31 7.34 2.02 10.31
CA GLY A 31 6.98 1.90 8.90
C GLY A 31 5.51 2.14 8.63
N ALA A 32 5.08 1.74 7.44
CA ALA A 32 3.73 1.98 6.97
C ALA A 32 3.06 0.73 6.40
N ASP A 33 1.76 0.62 6.62
CA ASP A 33 0.82 0.02 5.69
C ASP A 33 0.47 1.14 4.71
N LEU A 34 1.15 1.15 3.56
CA LEU A 34 1.05 2.26 2.62
C LEU A 34 -0.23 2.15 1.80
N CYS A 35 -1.05 3.19 1.83
CA CYS A 35 -2.25 3.28 1.01
C CYS A 35 -1.86 3.58 -0.44
N VAL A 36 -2.06 2.61 -1.33
CA VAL A 36 -1.71 2.71 -2.76
C VAL A 36 -3.01 2.75 -3.56
N ARG A 37 -3.57 3.93 -3.67
CA ARG A 37 -4.87 4.19 -4.31
C ARG A 37 -4.83 5.52 -5.06
N ASP A 38 -5.81 5.75 -5.91
CA ASP A 38 -5.99 7.05 -6.55
C ASP A 38 -6.12 8.15 -5.48
N GLY A 39 -5.48 9.28 -5.72
CA GLY A 39 -5.45 10.39 -4.77
C GLY A 39 -4.28 10.36 -3.78
N TYR A 40 -3.50 9.30 -3.79
CA TYR A 40 -2.30 9.13 -2.95
C TYR A 40 -1.03 9.27 -3.80
N PRO A 41 0.13 9.58 -3.17
CA PRO A 41 1.36 9.80 -3.95
C PRO A 41 1.84 8.54 -4.67
N VAL A 42 1.54 7.36 -4.14
CA VAL A 42 1.71 6.09 -4.86
C VAL A 42 0.33 5.56 -5.19
N ASN A 43 0.07 5.27 -6.45
CA ASN A 43 -1.23 4.83 -6.92
C ASN A 43 -1.07 3.87 -8.11
N PRO A 44 -2.13 3.20 -8.56
CA PRO A 44 -2.03 2.27 -9.69
C PRO A 44 -1.46 2.87 -10.98
N GLY A 45 -1.66 4.17 -11.20
CA GLY A 45 -1.18 4.86 -12.40
C GLY A 45 0.33 5.11 -12.42
N ASN A 46 1.00 5.19 -11.26
CA ASN A 46 2.43 5.47 -11.17
C ASN A 46 3.23 4.40 -10.41
N ILE A 47 2.59 3.32 -10.01
CA ILE A 47 3.14 2.34 -9.06
C ILE A 47 4.49 1.78 -9.50
N ALA A 48 4.69 1.56 -10.81
CA ALA A 48 5.90 0.94 -11.34
C ALA A 48 7.18 1.68 -10.93
N THR A 49 7.13 3.00 -10.84
CA THR A 49 8.26 3.83 -10.42
C THR A 49 8.08 4.37 -9.01
N ALA A 50 6.87 4.78 -8.64
CA ALA A 50 6.62 5.46 -7.37
C ALA A 50 6.77 4.53 -6.16
N LEU A 51 6.38 3.26 -6.25
CA LEU A 51 6.50 2.35 -5.11
C LEU A 51 7.96 2.01 -4.80
N PRO A 52 8.80 1.60 -5.77
CA PRO A 52 10.22 1.41 -5.50
C PRO A 52 10.92 2.66 -4.97
N GLU A 53 10.60 3.83 -5.51
CA GLU A 53 11.16 5.09 -5.01
C GLU A 53 10.73 5.38 -3.57
N ALA A 54 9.46 5.18 -3.25
CA ALA A 54 8.96 5.36 -1.89
C ALA A 54 9.65 4.41 -0.92
N ALA A 55 9.79 3.14 -1.29
CA ALA A 55 10.48 2.15 -0.47
C ALA A 55 11.93 2.55 -0.20
N LYS A 56 12.62 3.08 -1.20
CA LYS A 56 13.99 3.57 -1.04
C LYS A 56 14.05 4.77 -0.08
N ARG A 57 13.16 5.73 -0.24
CA ARG A 57 13.11 6.90 0.64
C ARG A 57 12.80 6.51 2.08
N PHE A 58 11.88 5.56 2.27
CA PHE A 58 11.59 5.01 3.60
C PHE A 58 12.83 4.37 4.20
N ALA A 59 13.52 3.52 3.44
CA ALA A 59 14.73 2.85 3.91
C ALA A 59 15.84 3.83 4.28
N ASP A 60 16.02 4.90 3.51
CA ASP A 60 17.00 5.96 3.81
C ASP A 60 16.73 6.64 5.15
N GLU A 61 15.47 6.65 5.60
CA GLU A 61 15.05 7.21 6.89
C GLU A 61 14.86 6.16 7.98
N GLY A 62 15.30 4.93 7.73
CA GLY A 62 15.18 3.83 8.69
C GLY A 62 13.77 3.27 8.84
N LEU A 63 12.87 3.54 7.88
CA LEU A 63 11.50 3.05 7.89
C LEU A 63 11.29 1.94 6.87
N SER A 64 10.22 1.16 7.03
CA SER A 64 9.89 0.07 6.12
C SER A 64 8.46 0.18 5.59
N ILE A 65 8.20 -0.51 4.47
CA ILE A 65 6.85 -0.70 3.94
C ILE A 65 6.61 -2.21 3.83
N PRO A 66 6.24 -2.88 4.92
CA PRO A 66 6.01 -4.33 4.87
C PRO A 66 4.71 -4.70 4.18
N LEU A 67 3.79 -3.76 4.03
CA LEU A 67 2.42 -3.99 3.58
C LEU A 67 1.94 -2.77 2.80
N VAL A 68 1.23 -3.02 1.71
CA VAL A 68 0.46 -1.98 1.00
C VAL A 68 -1.02 -2.32 1.03
N THR A 69 -1.87 -1.30 1.02
CA THR A 69 -3.31 -1.46 0.90
C THR A 69 -3.76 -1.02 -0.48
N ALA A 70 -4.35 -1.96 -1.21
CA ALA A 70 -4.78 -1.79 -2.59
C ALA A 70 -6.12 -1.05 -2.71
N PRO A 71 -6.47 -0.57 -3.92
CA PRO A 71 -7.81 -0.05 -4.19
C PRO A 71 -8.91 -1.04 -3.84
N GLY A 72 -10.09 -0.53 -3.51
CA GLY A 72 -11.22 -1.36 -3.09
C GLY A 72 -11.72 -2.35 -4.15
N ASP A 73 -11.47 -2.08 -5.43
CA ASP A 73 -11.82 -2.96 -6.54
C ASP A 73 -10.73 -3.99 -6.89
N PHE A 74 -9.59 -3.97 -6.20
CA PHE A 74 -8.52 -4.95 -6.42
C PHE A 74 -8.86 -6.25 -5.68
N ASN A 75 -9.84 -6.97 -6.21
CA ASN A 75 -10.38 -8.20 -5.63
C ASN A 75 -10.52 -9.33 -6.65
N ARG A 76 -9.87 -9.18 -7.81
CA ARG A 76 -9.87 -10.18 -8.88
C ARG A 76 -8.56 -10.10 -9.67
N PRO A 77 -8.09 -11.22 -10.25
CA PRO A 77 -6.77 -11.26 -10.89
C PRO A 77 -6.72 -10.59 -12.27
N ASP A 78 -7.88 -10.34 -12.89
CA ASP A 78 -7.97 -9.79 -14.23
C ASP A 78 -8.12 -8.26 -14.28
N ILE A 79 -7.93 -7.58 -13.15
CA ILE A 79 -7.97 -6.12 -13.14
C ILE A 79 -6.73 -5.56 -13.86
N ASP A 80 -6.91 -4.51 -14.66
CA ASP A 80 -5.93 -3.99 -15.60
C ASP A 80 -4.55 -3.72 -15.00
N TYR A 81 -4.48 -3.25 -13.75
CA TYR A 81 -3.23 -2.90 -13.11
C TYR A 81 -2.62 -4.01 -12.25
N ALA A 82 -3.23 -5.20 -12.20
CA ALA A 82 -2.79 -6.25 -11.27
C ALA A 82 -1.33 -6.65 -11.47
N GLU A 83 -0.93 -6.91 -12.72
CA GLU A 83 0.43 -7.33 -13.03
C GLU A 83 1.46 -6.27 -12.65
N ALA A 84 1.24 -5.02 -13.03
CA ALA A 84 2.13 -3.91 -12.69
C ALA A 84 2.20 -3.69 -11.17
N TYR A 85 1.07 -3.88 -10.49
CA TYR A 85 0.99 -3.73 -9.04
C TYR A 85 1.88 -4.75 -8.33
N TYR A 86 1.74 -6.02 -8.67
CA TYR A 86 2.56 -7.08 -8.07
C TYR A 86 4.04 -6.98 -8.46
N ALA A 87 4.33 -6.61 -9.71
CA ALA A 87 5.71 -6.41 -10.14
C ALA A 87 6.40 -5.30 -9.35
N ALA A 88 5.70 -4.19 -9.14
CA ALA A 88 6.23 -3.07 -8.35
C ALA A 88 6.43 -3.44 -6.88
N MET A 89 5.52 -4.23 -6.29
CA MET A 89 5.69 -4.75 -4.94
C MET A 89 6.96 -5.60 -4.83
N GLY A 90 7.17 -6.50 -5.78
CA GLY A 90 8.38 -7.34 -5.82
C GLY A 90 9.66 -6.51 -5.93
N GLU A 91 9.67 -5.52 -6.79
CA GLU A 91 10.82 -4.62 -6.96
C GLU A 91 11.09 -3.79 -5.69
N ALA A 92 10.04 -3.34 -5.03
CA ALA A 92 10.14 -2.54 -3.80
C ALA A 92 10.43 -3.38 -2.55
N GLY A 93 10.35 -4.71 -2.64
CA GLY A 93 10.54 -5.58 -1.48
C GLY A 93 9.32 -5.62 -0.54
N VAL A 94 8.14 -5.28 -1.02
CA VAL A 94 6.90 -5.31 -0.24
C VAL A 94 6.31 -6.73 -0.30
N GLY A 95 6.23 -7.39 0.85
CA GLY A 95 5.85 -8.80 0.90
C GLY A 95 4.37 -9.09 1.07
N HIS A 96 3.56 -8.09 1.39
CA HIS A 96 2.14 -8.28 1.69
C HIS A 96 1.28 -7.21 1.03
N VAL A 97 0.07 -7.60 0.64
CA VAL A 97 -0.93 -6.66 0.12
C VAL A 97 -2.27 -6.94 0.78
N LYS A 98 -2.94 -5.88 1.21
CA LYS A 98 -4.32 -5.95 1.65
C LYS A 98 -5.21 -5.61 0.45
N LEU A 99 -5.95 -6.61 0.01
CA LEU A 99 -6.81 -6.52 -1.17
C LEU A 99 -8.10 -5.75 -0.88
N GLY A 100 -8.87 -5.47 -1.94
CA GLY A 100 -10.21 -4.94 -1.83
C GLY A 100 -11.20 -5.96 -1.24
N TYR A 101 -12.41 -5.51 -1.02
CA TYR A 101 -13.46 -6.33 -0.44
C TYR A 101 -14.33 -6.95 -1.53
N TRP A 102 -14.81 -8.17 -1.27
CA TRP A 102 -15.82 -8.80 -2.09
C TRP A 102 -17.19 -8.39 -1.56
N HIS A 103 -18.06 -8.00 -2.49
CA HIS A 103 -19.44 -7.65 -2.15
C HIS A 103 -20.25 -8.94 -2.02
N TRP A 104 -20.98 -9.05 -0.93
CA TRP A 104 -21.92 -10.14 -0.76
C TRP A 104 -23.28 -9.77 -1.35
N GLU A 105 -23.80 -10.64 -2.20
CA GLU A 105 -25.13 -10.51 -2.81
C GLU A 105 -26.04 -11.59 -2.21
N PRO A 106 -27.10 -11.21 -1.47
CA PRO A 106 -27.94 -12.21 -0.78
C PRO A 106 -28.54 -13.28 -1.69
N GLU A 107 -28.81 -12.94 -2.93
CA GLU A 107 -29.42 -13.87 -3.91
C GLU A 107 -28.44 -14.92 -4.44
N LYS A 108 -27.16 -14.71 -4.27
CA LYS A 108 -26.12 -15.59 -4.85
C LYS A 108 -25.58 -16.62 -3.89
N GLY A 109 -25.68 -16.43 -2.58
CA GLY A 109 -25.02 -17.30 -1.61
C GLY A 109 -23.50 -17.12 -1.61
N TYR A 110 -22.83 -17.95 -0.81
CA TYR A 110 -21.37 -17.77 -0.51
C TYR A 110 -20.43 -18.28 -1.60
N TRP A 111 -20.90 -19.13 -2.50
CA TRP A 111 -20.03 -19.86 -3.42
C TRP A 111 -20.26 -19.51 -4.89
N ASP A 112 -21.06 -18.51 -5.17
CA ASP A 112 -21.40 -18.10 -6.52
C ASP A 112 -20.46 -17.01 -7.06
#